data_6b9d5d306a860983000b88369861922e
#
_entry.id   6b9d5d306a860983000b88369861922e
#
_cell.length_a   1.000
_cell.length_b   1.000
_cell.length_c   1.000
_cell.angle_alpha   90.00
_cell.angle_beta   90.00
_cell.angle_gamma   90.00
#
_symmetry.space_group_name_H-M   'P 1'
#
loop_
_entity.id
_entity.type
_entity.pdbx_description
1 polymer ?
#
loop_
_entity_poly.entity_id
_entity_poly.type
_entity_poly.pdbx_seq_one_letter_code
_entity_poly.pdbx_strand_id
1 'polypeptide(L)'
;MHQRLLIVLICVVLLTGSAFGITTGTPHKKRHRIAHATATAVKASVAFAPKLIGVRTKKRVALPLVDPTAGDSVDGEDLMARRAAVQALGPQSGAVIVADPNTGRILSVVNQKLAYQGAYEPCSTIKIVAALAGLNEGIINQEAAFKLKKRHSIDLTEAIAHSNNAYFATVGEQLGYDKIVQYGQMFGLGEKAGLNIDSEQPGLIAEAPPSDGLGMMTSFGEGFYMTPMELAAIVSAVANGGTLYYLQHPSSQTEIDQFVPQVKRQLNGAQWLTNLKPGMMGAVEYGTARRAGFSATEPIFGKTGTCTDNRSATHLGWFGSYNEVGDRKLVVVVLLTSGAHSVSGPIASGVAGAVYKNLTGENYFAQAAPQASPAALISNHVSY
;
A
#
# COMPACT_ATOMS: atom_id res chain seq x y z
N MET A 1 19.72 -31.22 -55.86
CA MET A 1 19.27 -30.90 -57.24
C MET A 1 18.15 -29.88 -57.14
N HIS A 2 18.34 -28.79 -57.89
CA HIS A 2 17.42 -27.69 -58.26
C HIS A 2 16.96 -26.77 -57.09
N GLN A 3 17.54 -25.63 -56.85
CA GLN A 3 17.91 -24.40 -57.61
C GLN A 3 16.70 -23.68 -58.27
N ARG A 4 16.65 -22.38 -57.97
CA ARG A 4 16.05 -21.22 -58.69
C ARG A 4 14.84 -20.59 -57.98
N LEU A 5 14.62 -19.29 -57.97
CA LEU A 5 15.35 -18.07 -58.36
C LEU A 5 14.61 -16.84 -57.83
N LEU A 6 15.35 -15.92 -57.38
CA LEU A 6 15.18 -14.45 -57.20
C LEU A 6 14.20 -13.76 -58.17
N ILE A 7 13.34 -12.85 -57.71
CA ILE A 7 12.99 -11.63 -58.46
C ILE A 7 12.83 -10.45 -57.47
N VAL A 8 13.74 -9.51 -57.66
CA VAL A 8 13.71 -8.13 -57.17
C VAL A 8 12.92 -7.30 -58.17
N LEU A 9 12.00 -6.44 -57.73
CA LEU A 9 11.50 -5.37 -58.58
C LEU A 9 11.50 -4.03 -57.82
N ILE A 10 12.46 -3.21 -58.20
CA ILE A 10 12.60 -1.81 -57.87
C ILE A 10 11.73 -1.03 -58.88
N CYS A 11 10.86 -0.13 -58.41
CA CYS A 11 10.32 0.95 -59.22
C CYS A 11 10.51 2.28 -58.51
N VAL A 12 11.46 3.01 -59.04
CA VAL A 12 11.64 4.45 -58.83
C VAL A 12 10.82 5.16 -59.92
N VAL A 13 9.98 6.14 -59.58
CA VAL A 13 9.53 7.18 -60.52
C VAL A 13 9.49 8.55 -59.83
N LEU A 14 10.07 9.45 -60.51
CA LEU A 14 10.45 10.83 -60.25
C LEU A 14 9.28 11.84 -60.26
N LEU A 15 9.44 12.85 -59.43
CA LEU A 15 9.21 14.30 -59.59
C LEU A 15 8.29 14.84 -60.72
N THR A 16 7.30 15.63 -60.35
CA THR A 16 7.11 16.99 -60.93
C THR A 16 6.48 17.93 -59.93
N GLY A 17 7.09 19.08 -59.76
CA GLY A 17 6.65 20.16 -58.90
C GLY A 17 5.66 21.08 -59.58
N SER A 18 4.91 21.84 -58.81
CA SER A 18 4.42 23.18 -59.18
C SER A 18 4.22 24.01 -57.91
N ALA A 19 4.90 25.13 -57.88
CA ALA A 19 4.77 26.21 -56.92
C ALA A 19 3.63 27.15 -57.34
N PHE A 20 3.01 27.80 -56.35
CA PHE A 20 2.28 29.07 -56.26
C PHE A 20 1.33 28.96 -55.07
N GLY A 21 1.24 29.88 -54.12
CA GLY A 21 1.52 31.26 -53.98
C GLY A 21 1.33 31.69 -52.55
N ILE A 22 2.11 32.65 -52.18
CA ILE A 22 2.19 33.32 -50.88
C ILE A 22 0.95 34.18 -50.66
N THR A 23 0.27 34.08 -49.50
CA THR A 23 -0.41 35.22 -48.91
C THR A 23 -0.22 35.21 -47.38
N THR A 24 0.52 36.22 -46.95
CA THR A 24 0.74 36.61 -45.56
C THR A 24 -0.51 37.25 -45.00
N GLY A 25 -1.03 36.71 -43.90
CA GLY A 25 -2.10 37.33 -43.13
C GLY A 25 -1.81 37.22 -41.64
N THR A 26 -1.23 38.26 -41.09
CA THR A 26 -1.06 38.44 -39.63
C THR A 26 -2.36 38.90 -39.00
N PRO A 27 -2.83 38.32 -37.89
CA PRO A 27 -3.95 38.90 -37.15
C PRO A 27 -3.43 39.94 -36.14
N HIS A 28 -3.89 41.18 -36.33
CA HIS A 28 -3.72 42.31 -35.43
C HIS A 28 -4.30 42.06 -34.05
N LYS A 29 -3.47 42.17 -33.00
CA LYS A 29 -3.88 42.37 -31.62
C LYS A 29 -4.46 43.79 -31.47
N LYS A 30 -5.75 43.92 -31.26
CA LYS A 30 -6.38 45.18 -30.80
C LYS A 30 -6.02 45.44 -29.33
N ARG A 31 -5.18 46.45 -29.11
CA ARG A 31 -4.99 47.07 -27.80
C ARG A 31 -6.15 48.01 -27.54
N HIS A 32 -6.97 47.75 -26.52
CA HIS A 32 -7.88 48.73 -25.96
C HIS A 32 -7.08 49.75 -25.12
N ARG A 33 -7.05 50.99 -25.56
CA ARG A 33 -6.62 52.16 -24.77
C ARG A 33 -7.72 52.48 -23.75
N ILE A 34 -7.42 52.44 -22.47
CA ILE A 34 -8.27 53.01 -21.43
C ILE A 34 -7.92 54.48 -21.29
N ALA A 35 -8.91 55.31 -21.53
CA ALA A 35 -8.79 56.76 -21.38
C ALA A 35 -8.79 57.14 -19.87
N HIS A 36 -7.80 57.91 -19.46
CA HIS A 36 -7.78 58.50 -18.14
C HIS A 36 -8.83 59.64 -18.07
N ALA A 37 -9.84 59.49 -17.23
CA ALA A 37 -10.68 60.59 -16.81
C ALA A 37 -10.16 61.09 -15.45
N THR A 38 -9.68 62.33 -15.44
CA THR A 38 -9.34 63.08 -14.23
C THR A 38 -10.63 63.48 -13.54
N ALA A 39 -10.89 62.94 -12.32
CA ALA A 39 -11.95 63.40 -11.47
C ALA A 39 -11.35 64.08 -10.24
N THR A 40 -11.77 65.27 -10.04
CA THR A 40 -11.40 66.24 -8.99
C THR A 40 -11.84 65.74 -7.62
N ALA A 41 -10.94 65.80 -6.64
CA ALA A 41 -11.17 65.36 -5.28
C ALA A 41 -12.13 66.33 -4.54
N VAL A 42 -13.20 65.78 -3.98
CA VAL A 42 -13.98 66.42 -2.90
C VAL A 42 -13.70 65.64 -1.61
N LYS A 43 -13.06 66.29 -0.65
CA LYS A 43 -12.84 65.78 0.69
C LYS A 43 -14.16 65.79 1.43
N ALA A 44 -14.68 64.60 1.77
CA ALA A 44 -15.64 64.45 2.84
C ALA A 44 -15.07 63.44 3.87
N SER A 45 -14.61 63.94 4.98
CA SER A 45 -14.14 63.13 6.10
C SER A 45 -15.35 62.59 6.87
N VAL A 46 -15.64 61.30 6.72
CA VAL A 46 -16.52 60.59 7.64
C VAL A 46 -15.66 59.57 8.37
N ALA A 47 -15.44 59.78 9.64
CA ALA A 47 -14.75 58.85 10.52
C ALA A 47 -15.63 57.63 10.77
N PHE A 48 -15.35 56.52 10.12
CA PHE A 48 -15.89 55.22 10.48
C PHE A 48 -14.92 54.54 11.46
N ALA A 49 -15.32 54.44 12.72
CA ALA A 49 -14.67 53.60 13.70
C ALA A 49 -14.85 52.13 13.27
N PRO A 50 -13.80 51.28 13.17
CA PRO A 50 -13.96 49.89 12.87
C PRO A 50 -14.61 49.19 14.06
N LYS A 51 -15.83 48.69 13.85
CA LYS A 51 -16.49 47.78 14.79
C LYS A 51 -15.69 46.48 14.80
N LEU A 52 -14.90 46.25 15.83
CA LEU A 52 -14.23 44.98 16.09
C LEU A 52 -15.28 43.87 16.19
N ILE A 53 -15.49 43.13 15.11
CA ILE A 53 -16.24 41.90 15.16
C ILE A 53 -15.33 40.90 15.88
N GLY A 54 -15.65 40.66 17.15
CA GLY A 54 -14.99 39.66 17.96
C GLY A 54 -15.14 38.28 17.27
N VAL A 55 -14.07 37.81 16.64
CA VAL A 55 -13.97 36.43 16.16
C VAL A 55 -14.02 35.56 17.41
N ARG A 56 -15.19 35.02 17.70
CA ARG A 56 -15.37 33.96 18.70
C ARG A 56 -14.59 32.76 18.22
N THR A 57 -13.32 32.65 18.62
CA THR A 57 -12.57 31.41 18.47
C THR A 57 -13.31 30.33 19.28
N LYS A 58 -14.02 29.45 18.57
CA LYS A 58 -14.53 28.22 19.18
C LYS A 58 -13.30 27.52 19.77
N LYS A 59 -13.19 27.49 21.11
CA LYS A 59 -12.24 26.59 21.78
C LYS A 59 -12.48 25.21 21.20
N ARG A 60 -11.54 24.68 20.41
CA ARG A 60 -11.53 23.26 20.05
C ARG A 60 -11.42 22.53 21.38
N VAL A 61 -12.50 21.89 21.79
CA VAL A 61 -12.45 20.90 22.87
C VAL A 61 -11.53 19.80 22.34
N ALA A 62 -10.34 19.70 22.93
CA ALA A 62 -9.47 18.57 22.65
C ALA A 62 -10.24 17.32 23.07
N LEU A 63 -10.54 16.45 22.09
CA LEU A 63 -11.05 15.11 22.39
C LEU A 63 -10.02 14.46 23.32
N PRO A 64 -10.47 13.71 24.34
CA PRO A 64 -9.53 12.98 25.19
C PRO A 64 -8.63 12.11 24.31
N LEU A 65 -7.32 12.19 24.55
CA LEU A 65 -6.34 11.29 23.92
C LEU A 65 -6.73 9.87 24.33
N VAL A 66 -7.16 9.08 23.37
CA VAL A 66 -7.38 7.64 23.58
C VAL A 66 -5.99 7.00 23.61
N ASP A 67 -5.65 6.34 24.71
CA ASP A 67 -4.43 5.56 24.81
C ASP A 67 -4.57 4.33 23.87
N PRO A 68 -3.81 4.24 22.79
CA PRO A 68 -3.93 3.11 21.85
C PRO A 68 -3.41 1.79 22.45
N THR A 69 -2.73 1.83 23.58
CA THR A 69 -2.19 0.63 24.26
C THR A 69 -3.12 0.07 25.34
N ALA A 70 -4.23 0.77 25.59
CA ALA A 70 -5.16 0.36 26.64
C ALA A 70 -5.75 -1.04 26.40
N GLY A 71 -5.45 -1.98 27.30
CA GLY A 71 -5.89 -3.36 27.20
C GLY A 71 -4.97 -4.29 26.40
N ASP A 72 -3.82 -3.79 25.91
CA ASP A 72 -2.82 -4.65 25.28
C ASP A 72 -2.05 -5.46 26.36
N SER A 73 -1.77 -6.74 26.06
CA SER A 73 -0.76 -7.53 26.74
C SER A 73 0.58 -7.38 26.03
N VAL A 74 1.63 -7.15 26.80
CA VAL A 74 3.01 -7.05 26.28
C VAL A 74 3.82 -8.32 26.53
N ASP A 75 3.21 -9.32 27.14
CA ASP A 75 3.87 -10.58 27.45
C ASP A 75 4.32 -11.26 26.16
N GLY A 76 5.59 -11.66 26.09
CA GLY A 76 6.19 -12.31 24.93
C GLY A 76 6.55 -11.39 23.77
N GLU A 77 6.23 -10.10 23.85
CA GLU A 77 6.63 -9.13 22.83
C GLU A 77 8.13 -8.78 22.89
N ASP A 78 8.67 -8.37 21.74
CA ASP A 78 9.96 -7.70 21.65
C ASP A 78 9.80 -6.24 22.13
N LEU A 79 10.36 -5.92 23.30
CA LEU A 79 10.18 -4.62 23.94
C LEU A 79 10.80 -3.46 23.15
N MET A 80 11.82 -3.71 22.30
CA MET A 80 12.32 -2.71 21.39
C MET A 80 11.30 -2.41 20.28
N ALA A 81 10.78 -3.47 19.65
CA ALA A 81 9.74 -3.35 18.64
C ALA A 81 8.49 -2.67 19.20
N ARG A 82 8.07 -3.06 20.42
CA ARG A 82 6.94 -2.43 21.12
C ARG A 82 7.15 -0.94 21.33
N ARG A 83 8.28 -0.56 21.92
CA ARG A 83 8.60 0.85 22.18
C ARG A 83 8.63 1.67 20.88
N ALA A 84 9.28 1.14 19.85
CA ALA A 84 9.37 1.78 18.55
C ALA A 84 7.97 2.00 17.93
N ALA A 85 7.09 0.99 18.01
CA ALA A 85 5.74 1.04 17.46
C ALA A 85 4.83 2.02 18.24
N VAL A 86 4.85 2.00 19.57
CA VAL A 86 4.08 2.92 20.42
C VAL A 86 4.50 4.37 20.19
N GLN A 87 5.80 4.64 20.18
CA GLN A 87 6.33 5.99 19.91
C GLN A 87 5.93 6.49 18.51
N ALA A 88 6.02 5.62 17.50
CA ALA A 88 5.70 5.97 16.13
C ALA A 88 4.19 6.24 15.92
N LEU A 89 3.32 5.45 16.53
CA LEU A 89 1.88 5.67 16.46
C LEU A 89 1.47 6.97 17.18
N GLY A 90 2.09 7.25 18.33
CA GLY A 90 1.81 8.46 19.11
C GLY A 90 0.33 8.61 19.45
N PRO A 91 -0.25 9.82 19.28
CA PRO A 91 -1.65 10.08 19.63
C PRO A 91 -2.64 9.68 18.54
N GLN A 92 -2.23 8.95 17.51
CA GLN A 92 -3.10 8.58 16.41
C GLN A 92 -3.99 7.38 16.77
N SER A 93 -5.25 7.43 16.35
CA SER A 93 -6.14 6.27 16.44
C SER A 93 -5.76 5.26 15.36
N GLY A 94 -5.38 4.06 15.76
CA GLY A 94 -4.94 3.03 14.82
C GLY A 94 -4.32 1.84 15.52
N ALA A 95 -3.74 0.94 14.72
CA ALA A 95 -2.97 -0.22 15.16
C ALA A 95 -1.65 -0.30 14.39
N VAL A 96 -0.63 -0.86 15.06
CA VAL A 96 0.66 -1.18 14.45
C VAL A 96 1.01 -2.63 14.77
N ILE A 97 1.38 -3.40 13.74
CA ILE A 97 1.90 -4.77 13.88
C ILE A 97 3.35 -4.78 13.40
N VAL A 98 4.22 -5.38 14.18
CA VAL A 98 5.60 -5.69 13.79
C VAL A 98 5.78 -7.19 13.82
N ALA A 99 6.23 -7.79 12.72
CA ALA A 99 6.39 -9.24 12.60
C ALA A 99 7.67 -9.63 11.86
N ASP A 100 8.16 -10.82 12.15
CA ASP A 100 9.22 -11.48 11.39
C ASP A 100 8.59 -12.24 10.22
N PRO A 101 8.84 -11.83 8.97
CA PRO A 101 8.24 -12.49 7.80
C PRO A 101 8.75 -13.91 7.57
N ASN A 102 9.93 -14.26 8.05
CA ASN A 102 10.55 -15.55 7.79
C ASN A 102 10.04 -16.67 8.70
N THR A 103 9.36 -16.29 9.79
CA THR A 103 8.88 -17.23 10.80
C THR A 103 7.40 -17.08 11.13
N GLY A 104 6.79 -15.95 10.80
CA GLY A 104 5.44 -15.59 11.21
C GLY A 104 5.35 -15.16 12.68
N ARG A 105 6.49 -14.98 13.38
CA ARG A 105 6.47 -14.49 14.76
C ARG A 105 6.04 -13.04 14.80
N ILE A 106 5.01 -12.75 15.57
CA ILE A 106 4.64 -11.39 15.96
C ILE A 106 5.62 -10.92 17.02
N LEU A 107 6.25 -9.76 16.74
CA LEU A 107 7.19 -9.12 17.64
C LEU A 107 6.51 -8.08 18.52
N SER A 108 5.50 -7.39 18.00
CA SER A 108 4.69 -6.45 18.76
C SER A 108 3.36 -6.14 18.06
N VAL A 109 2.32 -5.88 18.84
CA VAL A 109 1.03 -5.39 18.37
C VAL A 109 0.53 -4.25 19.23
N VAL A 110 0.48 -3.04 18.70
CA VAL A 110 -0.12 -1.88 19.37
C VAL A 110 -1.59 -1.80 18.99
N ASN A 111 -2.47 -1.67 19.96
CA ASN A 111 -3.92 -1.75 19.84
C ASN A 111 -4.38 -3.14 19.34
N GLN A 112 -4.12 -4.14 20.18
CA GLN A 112 -4.42 -5.54 19.89
C GLN A 112 -5.90 -5.76 19.56
N LYS A 113 -6.80 -5.05 20.23
CA LYS A 113 -8.23 -5.15 19.94
C LYS A 113 -8.55 -4.78 18.49
N LEU A 114 -8.00 -3.68 18.01
CA LEU A 114 -8.21 -3.24 16.63
C LEU A 114 -7.50 -4.19 15.65
N ALA A 115 -6.28 -4.62 15.98
CA ALA A 115 -5.48 -5.49 15.13
C ALA A 115 -6.11 -6.87 14.92
N TYR A 116 -6.72 -7.44 15.96
CA TYR A 116 -7.26 -8.79 15.95
C TYR A 116 -8.74 -8.87 15.57
N GLN A 117 -9.51 -7.80 15.79
CA GLN A 117 -10.96 -7.82 15.63
C GLN A 117 -11.48 -6.82 14.60
N GLY A 118 -10.66 -5.86 14.18
CA GLY A 118 -11.06 -4.83 13.22
C GLY A 118 -10.87 -5.31 11.79
N ALA A 119 -11.98 -5.53 11.06
CA ALA A 119 -11.94 -5.81 9.63
C ALA A 119 -12.55 -4.63 8.85
N TYR A 120 -11.79 -4.08 7.92
CA TYR A 120 -12.13 -2.90 7.11
C TYR A 120 -11.81 -3.13 5.64
N GLU A 121 -12.35 -2.30 4.77
CA GLU A 121 -11.94 -2.30 3.38
C GLU A 121 -10.42 -2.12 3.26
N PRO A 122 -9.73 -2.99 2.51
CA PRO A 122 -8.27 -2.93 2.35
C PRO A 122 -7.83 -1.70 1.55
N CYS A 123 -8.75 -0.98 0.95
CA CYS A 123 -8.44 0.10 0.02
C CYS A 123 -7.42 -0.39 -1.03
N SER A 124 -6.46 0.46 -1.40
CA SER A 124 -5.45 0.12 -2.41
C SER A 124 -4.39 -0.90 -1.97
N THR A 125 -4.41 -1.43 -0.75
CA THR A 125 -3.49 -2.52 -0.37
C THR A 125 -3.84 -3.83 -1.06
N ILE A 126 -5.10 -4.02 -1.46
CA ILE A 126 -5.56 -5.18 -2.27
C ILE A 126 -4.80 -5.32 -3.60
N LYS A 127 -4.19 -4.25 -4.09
CA LYS A 127 -3.42 -4.23 -5.33
C LYS A 127 -2.20 -5.15 -5.29
N ILE A 128 -1.72 -5.53 -4.11
CA ILE A 128 -0.68 -6.56 -3.95
C ILE A 128 -1.21 -7.90 -4.47
N VAL A 129 -2.41 -8.28 -4.04
CA VAL A 129 -3.08 -9.52 -4.46
C VAL A 129 -3.43 -9.47 -5.95
N ALA A 130 -4.02 -8.35 -6.40
CA ALA A 130 -4.40 -8.15 -7.79
C ALA A 130 -3.19 -8.16 -8.75
N ALA A 131 -2.05 -7.62 -8.34
CA ALA A 131 -0.81 -7.65 -9.12
C ALA A 131 -0.28 -9.07 -9.31
N LEU A 132 -0.21 -9.87 -8.22
CA LEU A 132 0.21 -11.25 -8.32
C LEU A 132 -0.76 -12.08 -9.18
N ALA A 133 -2.06 -11.90 -8.99
CA ALA A 133 -3.06 -12.55 -9.81
C ALA A 133 -2.89 -12.21 -11.30
N GLY A 134 -2.74 -10.93 -11.63
CA GLY A 134 -2.55 -10.48 -13.00
C GLY A 134 -1.27 -10.99 -13.66
N LEU A 135 -0.18 -11.08 -12.90
CA LEU A 135 1.09 -11.68 -13.37
C LEU A 135 0.94 -13.18 -13.60
N ASN A 136 0.36 -13.90 -12.66
CA ASN A 136 0.25 -15.35 -12.72
C ASN A 136 -0.73 -15.82 -13.82
N GLU A 137 -1.78 -15.06 -14.08
CA GLU A 137 -2.75 -15.31 -15.16
C GLU A 137 -2.29 -14.73 -16.52
N GLY A 138 -1.08 -14.14 -16.60
CA GLY A 138 -0.53 -13.58 -17.83
C GLY A 138 -1.24 -12.35 -18.37
N ILE A 139 -2.08 -11.72 -17.55
CA ILE A 139 -2.77 -10.43 -17.85
C ILE A 139 -1.77 -9.28 -17.80
N ILE A 140 -0.88 -9.30 -16.81
CA ILE A 140 0.21 -8.33 -16.67
C ILE A 140 1.46 -8.95 -17.30
N ASN A 141 2.00 -8.29 -18.34
CA ASN A 141 3.32 -8.59 -18.85
C ASN A 141 4.32 -7.65 -18.19
N GLN A 142 5.38 -8.23 -17.62
CA GLN A 142 6.41 -7.51 -16.90
C GLN A 142 7.21 -6.53 -17.76
N GLU A 143 7.45 -6.92 -19.01
CA GLU A 143 8.29 -6.17 -19.95
C GLU A 143 7.51 -5.17 -20.79
N ALA A 144 6.19 -5.22 -20.76
CA ALA A 144 5.33 -4.37 -21.56
C ALA A 144 4.47 -3.45 -20.70
N ALA A 145 4.45 -2.17 -21.06
CA ALA A 145 3.55 -1.22 -20.46
C ALA A 145 2.09 -1.56 -20.83
N PHE A 146 1.25 -1.67 -19.81
CA PHE A 146 -0.16 -2.00 -19.95
C PHE A 146 -0.93 -0.84 -20.54
N LYS A 147 -1.67 -1.09 -21.62
CA LYS A 147 -2.37 -0.05 -22.38
C LYS A 147 -3.70 0.28 -21.73
N LEU A 148 -3.79 1.40 -21.05
CA LEU A 148 -5.03 1.87 -20.42
C LEU A 148 -5.96 2.60 -21.41
N LYS A 149 -5.41 3.38 -22.35
CA LYS A 149 -6.12 4.15 -23.38
C LYS A 149 -5.25 4.27 -24.63
N LYS A 150 -5.82 4.76 -25.75
CA LYS A 150 -5.13 4.87 -27.07
C LYS A 150 -3.72 5.49 -27.02
N ARG A 151 -3.40 6.32 -26.04
CA ARG A 151 -2.11 7.03 -25.90
C ARG A 151 -1.53 6.99 -24.48
N HIS A 152 -2.06 6.12 -23.60
CA HIS A 152 -1.59 6.04 -22.23
C HIS A 152 -1.33 4.58 -21.85
N SER A 153 -0.09 4.28 -21.60
CA SER A 153 0.36 3.00 -21.06
C SER A 153 1.18 3.24 -19.81
N ILE A 154 1.11 2.31 -18.88
CA ILE A 154 1.83 2.34 -17.60
C ILE A 154 2.30 0.93 -17.29
N ASP A 155 3.50 0.78 -16.77
CA ASP A 155 4.01 -0.50 -16.32
C ASP A 155 3.57 -0.81 -14.89
N LEU A 156 3.86 -2.03 -14.43
CA LEU A 156 3.49 -2.49 -13.09
C LEU A 156 4.19 -1.69 -12.00
N THR A 157 5.46 -1.32 -12.20
CA THR A 157 6.26 -0.55 -11.24
C THR A 157 5.59 0.79 -10.94
N GLU A 158 5.30 1.56 -11.98
CA GLU A 158 4.63 2.85 -11.85
C GLU A 158 3.19 2.71 -11.33
N ALA A 159 2.49 1.65 -11.75
CA ALA A 159 1.13 1.38 -11.28
C ALA A 159 1.07 1.10 -9.78
N ILE A 160 2.03 0.37 -9.22
CA ILE A 160 2.15 0.12 -7.78
C ILE A 160 2.62 1.39 -7.05
N ALA A 161 3.69 2.04 -7.55
CA ALA A 161 4.29 3.22 -6.91
C ALA A 161 3.29 4.37 -6.74
N HIS A 162 2.52 4.66 -7.78
CA HIS A 162 1.49 5.70 -7.78
C HIS A 162 0.09 5.19 -7.42
N SER A 163 -0.04 3.91 -7.11
CA SER A 163 -1.34 3.30 -6.76
C SER A 163 -2.42 3.53 -7.84
N ASN A 164 -2.09 3.32 -9.11
CA ASN A 164 -2.95 3.65 -10.25
C ASN A 164 -4.23 2.81 -10.27
N ASN A 165 -5.38 3.45 -10.04
CA ASN A 165 -6.67 2.76 -9.98
C ASN A 165 -7.11 2.22 -11.35
N ALA A 166 -6.88 2.98 -12.44
CA ALA A 166 -7.30 2.55 -13.77
C ALA A 166 -6.55 1.30 -14.24
N TYR A 167 -5.26 1.18 -13.88
CA TYR A 167 -4.48 -0.04 -14.13
C TYR A 167 -5.11 -1.25 -13.46
N PHE A 168 -5.29 -1.18 -12.15
CA PHE A 168 -5.80 -2.32 -11.38
C PHE A 168 -7.28 -2.60 -11.64
N ALA A 169 -8.09 -1.59 -11.95
CA ALA A 169 -9.46 -1.81 -12.40
C ALA A 169 -9.49 -2.64 -13.69
N THR A 170 -8.65 -2.31 -14.67
CA THR A 170 -8.57 -3.08 -15.92
C THR A 170 -8.07 -4.51 -15.69
N VAL A 171 -7.12 -4.71 -14.76
CA VAL A 171 -6.68 -6.06 -14.35
C VAL A 171 -7.85 -6.84 -13.75
N GLY A 172 -8.65 -6.23 -12.87
CA GLY A 172 -9.81 -6.86 -12.25
C GLY A 172 -10.88 -7.28 -13.24
N GLU A 173 -11.19 -6.41 -14.22
CA GLU A 173 -12.15 -6.72 -15.28
C GLU A 173 -11.70 -7.92 -16.14
N GLN A 174 -10.39 -8.10 -16.34
CA GLN A 174 -9.85 -9.23 -17.09
C GLN A 174 -9.73 -10.51 -16.28
N LEU A 175 -9.49 -10.41 -14.96
CA LEU A 175 -9.43 -11.56 -14.06
C LEU A 175 -10.78 -12.24 -13.88
N GLY A 176 -11.83 -11.45 -13.74
CA GLY A 176 -13.14 -11.96 -13.34
C GLY A 176 -13.25 -12.24 -11.82
N TYR A 177 -14.49 -12.31 -11.34
CA TYR A 177 -14.77 -12.45 -9.91
C TYR A 177 -14.12 -13.68 -9.27
N ASP A 178 -14.30 -14.85 -9.89
CA ASP A 178 -13.82 -16.12 -9.32
C ASP A 178 -12.30 -16.12 -9.10
N LYS A 179 -11.54 -15.57 -10.06
CA LYS A 179 -10.10 -15.45 -9.93
C LYS A 179 -9.69 -14.46 -8.84
N ILE A 180 -10.36 -13.31 -8.76
CA ILE A 180 -10.10 -12.31 -7.71
C ILE A 180 -10.30 -12.95 -6.32
N VAL A 181 -11.40 -13.68 -6.12
CA VAL A 181 -11.69 -14.38 -4.87
C VAL A 181 -10.66 -15.48 -4.60
N GLN A 182 -10.36 -16.31 -5.61
CA GLN A 182 -9.37 -17.38 -5.51
C GLN A 182 -8.00 -16.86 -5.03
N TYR A 183 -7.51 -15.77 -5.61
CA TYR A 183 -6.25 -15.16 -5.19
C TYR A 183 -6.36 -14.50 -3.82
N GLY A 184 -7.50 -13.89 -3.49
CA GLY A 184 -7.74 -13.39 -2.13
C GLY A 184 -7.62 -14.49 -1.09
N GLN A 185 -8.29 -15.62 -1.30
CA GLN A 185 -8.24 -16.79 -0.43
C GLN A 185 -6.83 -17.43 -0.39
N MET A 186 -6.13 -17.46 -1.52
CA MET A 186 -4.76 -17.96 -1.57
C MET A 186 -3.84 -17.16 -0.65
N PHE A 187 -4.02 -15.85 -0.56
CA PHE A 187 -3.30 -14.98 0.37
C PHE A 187 -3.87 -15.04 1.82
N GLY A 188 -4.93 -15.80 2.07
CA GLY A 188 -5.52 -15.98 3.39
C GLY A 188 -6.56 -14.94 3.79
N LEU A 189 -7.07 -14.14 2.84
CA LEU A 189 -8.20 -13.24 3.11
C LEU A 189 -9.46 -14.04 3.45
N GLY A 190 -10.20 -13.56 4.45
CA GLY A 190 -11.38 -14.24 4.97
C GLY A 190 -11.06 -15.40 5.94
N GLU A 191 -9.81 -15.55 6.33
CA GLU A 191 -9.35 -16.60 7.26
C GLU A 191 -8.58 -15.99 8.43
N LYS A 192 -8.61 -16.60 9.61
CA LYS A 192 -7.69 -16.20 10.68
C LYS A 192 -6.24 -16.27 10.21
N ALA A 193 -5.51 -15.15 10.30
CA ALA A 193 -4.09 -15.10 9.99
C ALA A 193 -3.24 -15.70 11.11
N GLY A 194 -3.72 -15.59 12.36
CA GLY A 194 -3.04 -16.05 13.56
C GLY A 194 -3.30 -17.51 13.89
N LEU A 195 -2.34 -18.06 14.59
CA LEU A 195 -2.46 -19.31 15.33
C LEU A 195 -2.35 -18.97 16.83
N ASN A 196 -3.16 -19.54 17.68
CA ASN A 196 -3.15 -19.29 19.13
C ASN A 196 -3.53 -17.86 19.55
N ILE A 197 -4.35 -17.18 18.75
CA ILE A 197 -4.90 -15.86 19.08
C ILE A 197 -6.42 -16.01 19.16
N ASP A 198 -6.92 -16.35 20.33
CA ASP A 198 -8.34 -16.70 20.53
C ASP A 198 -9.27 -15.54 20.17
N SER A 199 -8.84 -14.30 20.46
CA SER A 199 -9.62 -13.09 20.21
C SER A 199 -9.64 -12.65 18.74
N GLU A 200 -8.83 -13.27 17.87
CA GLU A 200 -8.78 -12.91 16.45
C GLU A 200 -10.08 -13.28 15.74
N GLN A 201 -10.57 -12.33 14.94
CA GLN A 201 -11.65 -12.53 13.99
C GLN A 201 -11.10 -12.52 12.57
N PRO A 202 -11.56 -13.39 11.67
CA PRO A 202 -11.15 -13.33 10.28
C PRO A 202 -11.76 -12.11 9.60
N GLY A 203 -11.17 -11.70 8.49
CA GLY A 203 -11.81 -10.80 7.54
C GLY A 203 -12.99 -11.45 6.83
N LEU A 204 -13.43 -10.81 5.75
CA LEU A 204 -14.56 -11.29 4.94
C LEU A 204 -14.28 -11.04 3.45
N ILE A 205 -14.69 -11.99 2.63
CA ILE A 205 -14.82 -11.81 1.17
C ILE A 205 -16.31 -11.89 0.85
N ALA A 206 -16.85 -10.88 0.12
CA ALA A 206 -18.24 -10.88 -0.29
C ALA A 206 -18.53 -12.07 -1.20
N GLU A 207 -19.71 -12.68 -1.06
CA GLU A 207 -20.13 -13.87 -1.83
C GLU A 207 -20.53 -13.56 -3.28
N ALA A 208 -20.64 -12.27 -3.61
CA ALA A 208 -21.02 -11.81 -4.95
C ALA A 208 -20.20 -10.58 -5.35
N PRO A 209 -20.05 -10.32 -6.66
CA PRO A 209 -19.37 -9.11 -7.14
C PRO A 209 -20.04 -7.84 -6.60
N PRO A 210 -19.29 -6.80 -6.24
CA PRO A 210 -19.84 -5.53 -5.84
C PRO A 210 -20.61 -4.87 -7.01
N SER A 211 -21.62 -4.05 -6.68
CA SER A 211 -22.45 -3.35 -7.66
C SER A 211 -21.64 -2.43 -8.59
N ASP A 212 -20.55 -1.88 -8.07
CA ASP A 212 -19.68 -0.94 -8.77
C ASP A 212 -18.62 -1.63 -9.65
N GLY A 213 -18.68 -2.96 -9.73
CA GLY A 213 -17.91 -3.79 -10.65
C GLY A 213 -16.56 -4.28 -10.12
N LEU A 214 -15.98 -5.22 -10.89
CA LEU A 214 -14.74 -5.91 -10.52
C LEU A 214 -13.53 -4.98 -10.45
N GLY A 215 -13.56 -3.89 -11.21
CA GLY A 215 -12.54 -2.87 -11.14
C GLY A 215 -12.43 -2.22 -9.76
N MET A 216 -13.55 -2.09 -9.03
CA MET A 216 -13.56 -1.57 -7.67
C MET A 216 -12.99 -2.59 -6.67
N MET A 217 -13.25 -3.89 -6.87
CA MET A 217 -12.63 -4.95 -6.04
C MET A 217 -11.11 -4.89 -6.06
N THR A 218 -10.51 -4.75 -7.23
CA THR A 218 -9.05 -4.80 -7.40
C THR A 218 -8.33 -3.46 -7.23
N SER A 219 -9.03 -2.35 -7.32
CA SER A 219 -8.45 -1.00 -7.15
C SER A 219 -8.67 -0.40 -5.77
N PHE A 220 -9.81 -0.67 -5.13
CA PHE A 220 -10.18 -0.15 -3.81
C PHE A 220 -10.42 -1.23 -2.76
N GLY A 221 -10.58 -2.49 -3.18
CA GLY A 221 -10.86 -3.61 -2.28
C GLY A 221 -12.32 -3.74 -1.90
N GLU A 222 -13.22 -3.14 -2.67
CA GLU A 222 -14.66 -3.27 -2.43
C GLU A 222 -15.07 -4.75 -2.44
N GLY A 223 -15.87 -5.16 -1.46
CA GLY A 223 -16.22 -6.56 -1.26
C GLY A 223 -15.21 -7.39 -0.44
N PHE A 224 -14.06 -6.80 -0.10
CA PHE A 224 -13.13 -7.37 0.87
C PHE A 224 -13.16 -6.56 2.18
N TYR A 225 -13.11 -7.27 3.30
CA TYR A 225 -12.91 -6.68 4.62
C TYR A 225 -11.75 -7.40 5.28
N MET A 226 -10.63 -6.72 5.38
CA MET A 226 -9.34 -7.27 5.79
C MET A 226 -8.98 -6.79 7.19
N THR A 227 -8.41 -7.67 8.00
CA THR A 227 -7.82 -7.29 9.29
C THR A 227 -6.37 -6.80 9.11
N PRO A 228 -5.83 -6.02 10.05
CA PRO A 228 -4.40 -5.73 10.07
C PRO A 228 -3.52 -6.99 10.13
N MET A 229 -4.01 -8.06 10.78
CA MET A 229 -3.33 -9.36 10.84
C MET A 229 -3.23 -10.02 9.46
N GLU A 230 -4.33 -10.05 8.71
CA GLU A 230 -4.30 -10.59 7.35
C GLU A 230 -3.34 -9.80 6.44
N LEU A 231 -3.31 -8.46 6.54
CA LEU A 231 -2.35 -7.66 5.79
C LEU A 231 -0.90 -7.97 6.21
N ALA A 232 -0.65 -8.20 7.50
CA ALA A 232 0.68 -8.58 7.98
C ALA A 232 1.11 -9.95 7.44
N ALA A 233 0.20 -10.92 7.37
CA ALA A 233 0.47 -12.21 6.76
C ALA A 233 0.75 -12.11 5.24
N ILE A 234 -0.05 -11.31 4.51
CA ILE A 234 0.14 -11.04 3.08
C ILE A 234 1.52 -10.42 2.81
N VAL A 235 1.85 -9.36 3.55
CA VAL A 235 3.12 -8.65 3.37
C VAL A 235 4.30 -9.54 3.78
N SER A 236 4.14 -10.36 4.81
CA SER A 236 5.15 -11.36 5.21
C SER A 236 5.41 -12.37 4.09
N ALA A 237 4.35 -12.89 3.46
CA ALA A 237 4.49 -13.82 2.35
C ALA A 237 5.18 -13.17 1.13
N VAL A 238 4.92 -11.89 0.86
CA VAL A 238 5.64 -11.13 -0.18
C VAL A 238 7.11 -10.96 0.18
N ALA A 239 7.42 -10.61 1.43
CA ALA A 239 8.77 -10.35 1.91
C ALA A 239 9.68 -11.60 1.92
N ASN A 240 9.10 -12.77 2.23
CA ASN A 240 9.84 -14.04 2.34
C ASN A 240 9.87 -14.89 1.07
N GLY A 241 9.23 -14.41 -0.03
CA GLY A 241 9.25 -15.11 -1.31
C GLY A 241 8.13 -16.16 -1.46
N GLY A 242 7.03 -16.06 -0.72
CA GLY A 242 5.80 -16.79 -1.02
C GLY A 242 5.35 -17.82 0.02
N THR A 243 5.99 -17.87 1.17
CA THR A 243 5.51 -18.72 2.28
C THR A 243 4.52 -17.93 3.13
N LEU A 244 3.26 -18.33 3.12
CA LEU A 244 2.25 -17.81 4.03
C LEU A 244 2.34 -18.58 5.34
N TYR A 245 2.88 -17.95 6.38
CA TYR A 245 2.89 -18.49 7.73
C TYR A 245 1.62 -18.14 8.48
N TYR A 246 1.23 -19.00 9.44
CA TYR A 246 0.40 -18.53 10.52
C TYR A 246 1.19 -17.52 11.36
N LEU A 247 0.58 -16.39 11.66
CA LEU A 247 1.16 -15.44 12.59
C LEU A 247 0.97 -15.96 14.02
N GLN A 248 2.03 -15.91 14.80
CA GLN A 248 1.99 -16.40 16.18
C GLN A 248 2.47 -15.31 17.13
N HIS A 249 1.71 -15.06 18.19
CA HIS A 249 2.03 -14.10 19.23
C HIS A 249 2.35 -14.83 20.52
N PRO A 250 3.63 -15.21 20.78
CA PRO A 250 4.01 -15.80 22.04
C PRO A 250 3.66 -14.90 23.22
N SER A 251 3.11 -15.47 24.28
CA SER A 251 2.64 -14.76 25.48
C SER A 251 3.54 -14.99 26.70
N SER A 252 4.64 -15.74 26.53
CA SER A 252 5.58 -16.05 27.61
C SER A 252 6.97 -16.34 27.05
N GLN A 253 8.00 -16.25 27.92
CA GLN A 253 9.36 -16.65 27.56
C GLN A 253 9.43 -18.12 27.14
N THR A 254 8.67 -19.00 27.79
CA THR A 254 8.62 -20.42 27.43
C THR A 254 8.10 -20.62 26.00
N GLU A 255 7.05 -19.90 25.61
CA GLU A 255 6.53 -19.96 24.23
C GLU A 255 7.51 -19.37 23.21
N ILE A 256 8.29 -18.35 23.60
CA ILE A 256 9.37 -17.82 22.77
C ILE A 256 10.46 -18.86 22.55
N ASP A 257 10.89 -19.52 23.62
CA ASP A 257 11.96 -20.52 23.59
C ASP A 257 11.55 -21.79 22.82
N GLN A 258 10.26 -22.11 22.83
CA GLN A 258 9.65 -23.24 22.11
C GLN A 258 9.03 -22.86 20.76
N PHE A 259 9.25 -21.63 20.29
CA PHE A 259 8.62 -21.13 19.09
C PHE A 259 9.03 -21.93 17.85
N VAL A 260 8.04 -22.43 17.12
CA VAL A 260 8.20 -23.15 15.86
C VAL A 260 7.36 -22.47 14.78
N PRO A 261 7.97 -22.01 13.68
CA PRO A 261 7.22 -21.47 12.54
C PRO A 261 6.20 -22.48 12.00
N GLN A 262 4.97 -22.03 11.76
CA GLN A 262 3.90 -22.86 11.22
C GLN A 262 3.50 -22.35 9.84
N VAL A 263 3.76 -23.15 8.81
CA VAL A 263 3.39 -22.82 7.43
C VAL A 263 1.89 -23.06 7.24
N LYS A 264 1.17 -22.02 6.80
CA LYS A 264 -0.24 -22.12 6.43
C LYS A 264 -0.37 -22.67 5.00
N ARG A 265 0.39 -22.10 4.07
CA ARG A 265 0.49 -22.56 2.66
C ARG A 265 1.67 -21.91 1.91
N GLN A 266 2.00 -22.49 0.76
CA GLN A 266 2.87 -21.85 -0.24
C GLN A 266 2.01 -21.15 -1.28
N LEU A 267 2.38 -19.94 -1.67
CA LEU A 267 1.65 -19.18 -2.69
C LEU A 267 1.95 -19.72 -4.10
N ASN A 268 0.91 -20.03 -4.86
CA ASN A 268 1.05 -20.26 -6.29
C ASN A 268 1.46 -18.96 -6.99
N GLY A 269 2.44 -19.03 -7.90
CA GLY A 269 2.95 -17.82 -8.55
C GLY A 269 3.98 -17.06 -7.74
N ALA A 270 4.54 -17.68 -6.68
CA ALA A 270 5.56 -17.04 -5.82
C ALA A 270 6.77 -16.50 -6.61
N GLN A 271 7.10 -17.11 -7.76
CA GLN A 271 8.14 -16.61 -8.67
C GLN A 271 7.89 -15.17 -9.17
N TRP A 272 6.63 -14.70 -9.15
CA TRP A 272 6.26 -13.35 -9.58
C TRP A 272 6.34 -12.30 -8.47
N LEU A 273 6.54 -12.69 -7.21
CA LEU A 273 6.56 -11.74 -6.08
C LEU A 273 7.70 -10.74 -6.18
N THR A 274 8.84 -11.13 -6.74
CA THR A 274 9.97 -10.23 -6.97
C THR A 274 9.63 -9.06 -7.91
N ASN A 275 8.63 -9.24 -8.77
CA ASN A 275 8.17 -8.22 -9.71
C ASN A 275 7.37 -7.09 -9.06
N LEU A 276 6.85 -7.32 -7.84
CA LEU A 276 6.18 -6.30 -7.05
C LEU A 276 7.18 -5.34 -6.39
N LYS A 277 8.39 -5.83 -6.14
CA LYS A 277 9.41 -5.15 -5.35
C LYS A 277 9.80 -3.77 -5.89
N PRO A 278 10.08 -3.58 -7.20
CA PRO A 278 10.41 -2.25 -7.74
C PRO A 278 9.29 -1.23 -7.51
N GLY A 279 8.02 -1.62 -7.71
CA GLY A 279 6.87 -0.74 -7.49
C GLY A 279 6.63 -0.42 -6.01
N MET A 280 6.84 -1.39 -5.12
CA MET A 280 6.72 -1.19 -3.67
C MET A 280 7.86 -0.29 -3.14
N MET A 281 9.07 -0.39 -3.68
CA MET A 281 10.17 0.53 -3.41
C MET A 281 9.88 1.92 -3.97
N GLY A 282 9.45 2.01 -5.23
CA GLY A 282 9.07 3.27 -5.88
C GLY A 282 7.94 4.00 -5.13
N ALA A 283 7.03 3.28 -4.48
CA ALA A 283 6.02 3.91 -3.62
C ALA A 283 6.65 4.72 -2.48
N VAL A 284 7.75 4.25 -1.90
CA VAL A 284 8.48 4.94 -0.82
C VAL A 284 9.42 6.01 -1.37
N GLU A 285 10.10 5.76 -2.47
CA GLU A 285 11.09 6.67 -3.03
C GLU A 285 10.45 7.94 -3.63
N TYR A 286 9.47 7.77 -4.52
CA TYR A 286 8.85 8.88 -5.25
C TYR A 286 7.32 8.85 -5.30
N GLY A 287 6.69 7.75 -4.83
CA GLY A 287 5.27 7.51 -4.96
C GLY A 287 4.43 7.92 -3.75
N THR A 288 3.43 7.09 -3.43
CA THR A 288 2.40 7.39 -2.42
C THR A 288 2.87 7.22 -0.97
N ALA A 289 3.98 6.54 -0.73
CA ALA A 289 4.50 6.23 0.61
C ALA A 289 5.78 7.02 0.98
N ARG A 290 6.05 8.15 0.32
CA ARG A 290 7.27 8.95 0.57
C ARG A 290 7.50 9.35 2.03
N ARG A 291 6.44 9.39 2.84
CA ARG A 291 6.56 9.70 4.28
C ARG A 291 7.22 8.59 5.08
N ALA A 292 7.34 7.38 4.54
CA ALA A 292 8.12 6.32 5.18
C ALA A 292 9.62 6.63 5.25
N GLY A 293 10.12 7.49 4.36
CA GLY A 293 11.52 7.87 4.28
C GLY A 293 12.32 6.85 3.46
N PHE A 294 12.77 7.25 2.28
CA PHE A 294 13.62 6.42 1.43
C PHE A 294 15.06 6.42 1.93
N SER A 295 15.66 5.24 1.99
CA SER A 295 17.08 5.02 2.21
C SER A 295 17.56 3.91 1.28
N ALA A 296 18.66 4.14 0.58
CA ALA A 296 19.24 3.13 -0.31
C ALA A 296 19.94 2.00 0.47
N THR A 297 20.40 2.27 1.70
CA THR A 297 21.06 1.30 2.58
C THR A 297 20.10 0.51 3.46
N GLU A 298 18.90 1.06 3.68
CA GLU A 298 17.83 0.47 4.49
C GLU A 298 16.50 0.59 3.73
N PRO A 299 16.35 -0.10 2.59
CA PRO A 299 15.19 0.07 1.74
C PRO A 299 13.92 -0.44 2.41
N ILE A 300 12.86 0.35 2.29
CA ILE A 300 11.50 0.00 2.69
C ILE A 300 10.68 -0.24 1.44
N PHE A 301 9.96 -1.33 1.43
CA PHE A 301 9.04 -1.73 0.37
C PHE A 301 7.62 -1.70 0.93
N GLY A 302 6.67 -1.06 0.24
CA GLY A 302 5.33 -1.02 0.81
C GLY A 302 4.24 -0.55 -0.13
N LYS A 303 3.00 -0.73 0.33
CA LYS A 303 1.80 -0.32 -0.38
C LYS A 303 0.87 0.44 0.55
N THR A 304 0.48 1.65 0.13
CA THR A 304 -0.52 2.47 0.82
C THR A 304 -1.94 2.09 0.42
N GLY A 305 -2.87 2.29 1.35
CA GLY A 305 -4.31 2.29 1.11
C GLY A 305 -4.95 3.52 1.74
N THR A 306 -5.87 4.15 1.04
CA THR A 306 -6.68 5.27 1.56
C THR A 306 -8.07 5.15 0.98
N CYS A 307 -9.06 5.04 1.84
CA CYS A 307 -10.48 5.09 1.47
C CYS A 307 -11.32 5.44 2.70
N THR A 308 -12.62 5.45 2.53
CA THR A 308 -13.60 5.47 3.61
C THR A 308 -14.29 4.11 3.58
N ASP A 309 -14.32 3.43 4.72
CA ASP A 309 -15.03 2.14 4.85
C ASP A 309 -16.52 2.34 4.62
N ASN A 310 -17.09 1.56 3.72
CA ASN A 310 -18.48 1.74 3.30
C ASN A 310 -19.50 1.28 4.36
N ARG A 311 -19.09 0.41 5.31
CA ARG A 311 -19.96 -0.09 6.39
C ARG A 311 -20.03 0.85 7.59
N SER A 312 -18.95 1.59 7.87
CA SER A 312 -18.82 2.37 9.10
C SER A 312 -18.58 3.86 8.89
N ALA A 313 -18.45 4.32 7.64
CA ALA A 313 -18.05 5.68 7.26
C ALA A 313 -16.74 6.13 7.95
N THR A 314 -15.90 5.18 8.34
CA THR A 314 -14.60 5.42 8.97
C THR A 314 -13.56 5.69 7.89
N HIS A 315 -12.82 6.79 8.01
CA HIS A 315 -11.69 7.06 7.12
C HIS A 315 -10.51 6.18 7.51
N LEU A 316 -9.89 5.57 6.51
CA LEU A 316 -8.84 4.57 6.65
C LEU A 316 -7.54 5.04 6.02
N GLY A 317 -6.45 4.84 6.75
CA GLY A 317 -5.09 4.95 6.25
C GLY A 317 -4.33 3.67 6.50
N TRP A 318 -4.09 2.89 5.43
CA TRP A 318 -3.35 1.65 5.48
C TRP A 318 -1.92 1.81 4.97
N PHE A 319 -1.00 1.11 5.58
CA PHE A 319 0.31 0.87 4.99
C PHE A 319 0.81 -0.51 5.40
N GLY A 320 0.96 -1.39 4.42
CA GLY A 320 1.64 -2.67 4.58
C GLY A 320 3.03 -2.58 4.00
N SER A 321 4.06 -2.90 4.80
CA SER A 321 5.45 -2.73 4.40
C SER A 321 6.38 -3.75 5.01
N TYR A 322 7.53 -3.92 4.36
CA TYR A 322 8.68 -4.61 4.92
C TYR A 322 9.96 -3.86 4.59
N ASN A 323 11.02 -4.09 5.37
CA ASN A 323 12.36 -3.61 5.07
C ASN A 323 13.32 -4.78 4.80
N GLU A 324 14.47 -4.45 4.24
CA GLU A 324 15.61 -5.37 4.10
C GLU A 324 16.86 -4.66 4.60
N VAL A 325 17.41 -5.12 5.72
CA VAL A 325 18.64 -4.59 6.32
C VAL A 325 19.56 -5.75 6.67
N GLY A 326 20.61 -5.94 5.89
CA GLY A 326 21.43 -7.14 5.95
C GLY A 326 20.59 -8.40 5.73
N ASP A 327 20.75 -9.38 6.59
CA ASP A 327 19.98 -10.64 6.54
C ASP A 327 18.64 -10.55 7.28
N ARG A 328 18.32 -9.40 7.87
CA ARG A 328 17.08 -9.20 8.64
C ARG A 328 16.01 -8.50 7.83
N LYS A 329 14.81 -9.00 7.96
CA LYS A 329 13.61 -8.40 7.42
C LYS A 329 12.60 -8.23 8.55
N LEU A 330 11.91 -7.12 8.56
CA LEU A 330 10.75 -6.92 9.41
C LEU A 330 9.56 -6.48 8.55
N VAL A 331 8.40 -6.94 8.92
CA VAL A 331 7.13 -6.42 8.42
C VAL A 331 6.59 -5.42 9.42
N VAL A 332 6.15 -4.28 8.91
CA VAL A 332 5.41 -3.27 9.69
C VAL A 332 4.10 -2.97 8.95
N VAL A 333 2.99 -3.26 9.62
CA VAL A 333 1.65 -2.91 9.14
C VAL A 333 1.07 -1.83 10.03
N VAL A 334 0.53 -0.79 9.42
CA VAL A 334 -0.15 0.31 10.10
C VAL A 334 -1.55 0.46 9.54
N LEU A 335 -2.55 0.45 10.41
CA LEU A 335 -3.91 0.91 10.14
C LEU A 335 -4.17 2.16 10.99
N LEU A 336 -4.54 3.25 10.35
CA LEU A 336 -5.07 4.45 11.01
C LEU A 336 -6.55 4.57 10.73
N THR A 337 -7.34 4.91 11.76
CA THR A 337 -8.79 5.07 11.67
C THR A 337 -9.23 6.44 12.18
N SER A 338 -10.22 7.04 11.55
CA SER A 338 -10.77 8.32 12.02
C SER A 338 -12.21 8.54 11.52
N GLY A 339 -13.02 9.17 12.35
CA GLY A 339 -14.29 9.75 11.91
C GLY A 339 -14.15 11.07 11.15
N ALA A 340 -12.93 11.58 10.96
CA ALA A 340 -12.63 12.81 10.23
C ALA A 340 -11.57 12.53 9.16
N HIS A 341 -11.52 13.33 8.08
CA HIS A 341 -10.61 13.13 6.92
C HIS A 341 -9.11 13.35 7.22
N SER A 342 -8.67 13.14 8.46
CA SER A 342 -7.30 13.38 8.90
C SER A 342 -6.33 12.22 8.67
N VAL A 343 -6.81 11.00 8.35
CA VAL A 343 -5.99 9.81 8.15
C VAL A 343 -5.89 9.41 6.69
N SER A 344 -4.76 8.82 6.32
CA SER A 344 -4.51 8.36 4.94
C SER A 344 -3.31 7.42 4.89
N GLY A 345 -3.18 6.66 3.81
CA GLY A 345 -2.02 5.78 3.58
C GLY A 345 -0.66 6.50 3.65
N PRO A 346 -0.50 7.70 3.07
CA PRO A 346 0.74 8.48 3.27
C PRO A 346 1.04 8.83 4.73
N ILE A 347 0.02 9.04 5.59
CA ILE A 347 0.24 9.26 7.02
C ILE A 347 0.65 7.94 7.69
N ALA A 348 -0.04 6.85 7.39
CA ALA A 348 0.30 5.52 7.88
C ALA A 348 1.74 5.10 7.48
N SER A 349 2.17 5.45 6.26
CA SER A 349 3.55 5.18 5.83
C SER A 349 4.59 5.95 6.66
N GLY A 350 4.26 7.16 7.10
CA GLY A 350 5.11 7.93 8.02
C GLY A 350 5.26 7.27 9.40
N VAL A 351 4.18 6.66 9.91
CA VAL A 351 4.23 5.88 11.17
C VAL A 351 5.15 4.66 11.00
N ALA A 352 4.98 3.87 9.94
CA ALA A 352 5.84 2.72 9.70
C ALA A 352 7.32 3.12 9.52
N GLY A 353 7.58 4.20 8.77
CA GLY A 353 8.93 4.75 8.62
C GLY A 353 9.57 5.16 9.94
N ALA A 354 8.77 5.74 10.86
CA ALA A 354 9.23 6.06 12.20
C ALA A 354 9.55 4.79 13.03
N VAL A 355 8.79 3.70 12.87
CA VAL A 355 9.11 2.41 13.51
C VAL A 355 10.49 1.92 13.04
N TYR A 356 10.73 1.84 11.73
CA TYR A 356 12.02 1.39 11.19
C TYR A 356 13.16 2.29 11.65
N LYS A 357 12.99 3.61 11.58
CA LYS A 357 13.98 4.58 12.01
C LYS A 357 14.33 4.44 13.50
N ASN A 358 13.34 4.25 14.36
CA ASN A 358 13.55 4.07 15.79
C ASN A 358 14.33 2.78 16.05
N LEU A 359 14.01 1.69 15.36
CA LEU A 359 14.73 0.42 15.46
C LEU A 359 16.18 0.51 14.97
N THR A 360 16.42 1.17 13.84
CA THR A 360 17.77 1.45 13.35
C THR A 360 18.56 2.28 14.36
N GLY A 361 17.95 3.31 14.95
CA GLY A 361 18.60 4.15 15.97
C GLY A 361 18.99 3.41 17.23
N GLU A 362 18.31 2.29 17.55
CA GLU A 362 18.65 1.39 18.66
C GLU A 362 19.56 0.21 18.25
N ASN A 363 20.13 0.25 17.04
CA ASN A 363 20.97 -0.82 16.45
C ASN A 363 20.28 -2.19 16.38
N TYR A 364 18.95 -2.22 16.25
CA TYR A 364 18.14 -3.44 16.24
C TYR A 364 18.57 -4.44 15.15
N PHE A 365 18.87 -3.92 13.97
CA PHE A 365 19.26 -4.74 12.82
C PHE A 365 20.71 -5.26 12.88
N ALA A 366 21.57 -4.64 13.68
CA ALA A 366 22.94 -5.10 13.88
C ALA A 366 23.04 -6.25 14.90
N GLN A 367 22.02 -6.47 15.72
CA GLN A 367 21.97 -7.59 16.67
C GLN A 367 21.72 -8.89 15.89
N ALA A 368 22.45 -9.97 16.25
CA ALA A 368 22.19 -11.27 15.65
C ALA A 368 20.71 -11.67 15.85
N ALA A 369 20.07 -12.17 14.77
CA ALA A 369 18.72 -12.71 14.91
C ALA A 369 18.75 -13.82 15.98
N PRO A 370 17.74 -13.92 16.86
CA PRO A 370 17.62 -15.06 17.75
C PRO A 370 17.67 -16.32 16.88
N GLN A 371 18.68 -17.17 17.08
CA GLN A 371 18.78 -18.40 16.32
C GLN A 371 17.57 -19.27 16.70
N ALA A 372 16.74 -19.61 15.73
CA ALA A 372 15.77 -20.68 15.90
C ALA A 372 16.57 -21.94 16.30
N SER A 373 16.19 -22.57 17.40
CA SER A 373 16.88 -23.79 17.87
C SER A 373 16.94 -24.83 16.73
N PRO A 374 18.06 -25.50 16.49
CA PRO A 374 18.24 -26.45 15.38
C PRO A 374 17.31 -27.68 15.45
N ALA A 375 16.53 -27.84 16.51
CA ALA A 375 15.67 -29.00 16.74
C ALA A 375 14.39 -29.05 15.89
N ALA A 376 14.08 -28.03 15.07
CA ALA A 376 12.81 -27.93 14.34
C ALA A 376 12.86 -28.40 12.87
N LEU A 377 13.99 -28.92 12.38
CA LEU A 377 14.09 -29.47 11.01
C LEU A 377 13.86 -31.00 10.97
N ILE A 378 12.89 -31.50 11.68
CA ILE A 378 12.42 -32.86 11.46
C ILE A 378 11.41 -32.82 10.32
N SER A 379 11.89 -33.08 9.11
CA SER A 379 11.06 -33.30 7.94
C SER A 379 10.19 -34.53 8.15
N ASN A 380 8.88 -34.37 8.28
CA ASN A 380 7.95 -35.46 8.08
C ASN A 380 7.88 -35.77 6.58
N HIS A 381 8.83 -36.56 6.07
CA HIS A 381 8.63 -37.33 4.87
C HIS A 381 7.63 -38.44 5.20
N VAL A 382 6.38 -38.22 4.96
CA VAL A 382 5.40 -39.30 4.81
C VAL A 382 5.39 -39.63 3.31
N SER A 383 6.02 -40.76 3.00
CA SER A 383 5.90 -41.43 1.69
C SER A 383 4.50 -42.02 1.60
N TYR A 384 3.78 -41.70 0.51
CA TYR A 384 2.76 -42.53 -0.12
C TYR A 384 2.92 -42.47 -1.62
#